data_33d3da7e65730615bc05b9aa300e3f65
#
_entry.id   33d3da7e65730615bc05b9aa300e3f65
#
_cell.length_a   1.000
_cell.length_b   1.000
_cell.length_c   1.000
_cell.angle_alpha   90.00
_cell.angle_beta   90.00
_cell.angle_gamma   90.00
#
_symmetry.space_group_name_H-M   'P 1'
#
loop_
_entity.id
_entity.type
_entity.pdbx_description
1 polymer ?
#
loop_
_entity_poly.entity_id
_entity_poly.type
_entity_poly.pdbx_seq_one_letter_code
_entity_poly.pdbx_strand_id
1 'polypeptide(L)'
;IAEAEDAVKIQFWKAEFIAVNYDVTWCIEECRRYGTLNSYMVFLYAAYHDKKISTEELYQYLDEIDKLKLCESNGQFQYYLKMLLQPLQDAYINDPSKCIRIATIEIEFCFCLEWNNMKCFKIEINRNPKFLSDLIAIVFRKDHMESVEQDDSEKNRISNLYRLYHKIGFCPTEKGGVIKEDDLEAWIQQFRKFLKENDQSSLFGMVVGRLFAFSPVGDDGHRPCEAVRNMIEKYADKSMQSEYAVTIFNRRGVHSPTAGSAEKKIAQGFQDNADYLALNGYPKTAEIYYSLARTYNSESTREREEAENGRF
;
A
#
# COMPACT_ATOMS: atom_id res chain seq x y z
N ILE A 1 16.59 -38.12 -15.26
CA ILE A 1 15.27 -37.44 -15.18
C ILE A 1 14.88 -36.74 -16.49
N ALA A 2 15.83 -36.26 -17.28
CA ALA A 2 15.56 -35.59 -18.56
C ALA A 2 14.74 -36.47 -19.55
N GLU A 3 14.96 -37.77 -19.53
CA GLU A 3 14.28 -38.76 -20.40
C GLU A 3 13.06 -39.41 -19.71
N ALA A 4 12.75 -39.04 -18.48
CA ALA A 4 11.61 -39.60 -17.74
C ALA A 4 10.27 -39.10 -18.28
N GLU A 5 9.20 -39.86 -18.02
CA GLU A 5 7.84 -39.44 -18.31
C GLU A 5 7.46 -38.21 -17.44
N ASP A 6 6.55 -37.38 -17.90
CA ASP A 6 6.16 -36.13 -17.25
C ASP A 6 5.65 -36.33 -15.80
N ALA A 7 4.92 -37.41 -15.53
CA ALA A 7 4.47 -37.74 -14.19
C ALA A 7 5.63 -37.91 -13.18
N VAL A 8 6.75 -38.54 -13.64
CA VAL A 8 7.95 -38.72 -12.82
C VAL A 8 8.68 -37.40 -12.64
N LYS A 9 8.75 -36.57 -13.70
CA LYS A 9 9.33 -35.21 -13.62
C LYS A 9 8.59 -34.35 -12.63
N ILE A 10 7.23 -34.32 -12.66
CA ILE A 10 6.41 -33.59 -11.71
C ILE A 10 6.71 -33.99 -10.28
N GLN A 11 6.77 -35.28 -9.98
CA GLN A 11 7.07 -35.75 -8.62
C GLN A 11 8.48 -35.37 -8.17
N PHE A 12 9.47 -35.49 -9.07
CA PHE A 12 10.86 -35.11 -8.79
C PHE A 12 11.01 -33.64 -8.47
N TRP A 13 10.46 -32.76 -9.33
CA TRP A 13 10.61 -31.32 -9.14
C TRP A 13 9.74 -30.73 -8.01
N LYS A 14 8.70 -31.45 -7.58
CA LYS A 14 7.93 -31.12 -6.38
C LYS A 14 8.66 -31.43 -5.08
N ALA A 15 9.64 -32.32 -5.09
CA ALA A 15 10.34 -32.76 -3.89
C ALA A 15 11.36 -31.74 -3.34
N GLU A 16 11.45 -30.52 -3.90
CA GLU A 16 12.34 -29.43 -3.42
C GLU A 16 13.82 -29.83 -3.34
N PHE A 17 14.25 -30.77 -4.19
CA PHE A 17 15.59 -31.30 -4.18
C PHE A 17 16.57 -30.36 -4.89
N ILE A 18 17.59 -29.89 -4.18
CA ILE A 18 18.65 -29.04 -4.72
C ILE A 18 19.76 -29.94 -5.27
N ALA A 19 19.85 -30.02 -6.59
CA ALA A 19 20.90 -30.78 -7.27
C ALA A 19 22.19 -29.95 -7.40
N VAL A 20 23.19 -30.25 -6.60
CA VAL A 20 24.42 -29.45 -6.45
C VAL A 20 25.30 -29.44 -7.70
N ASN A 21 25.18 -30.40 -8.60
CA ASN A 21 26.11 -30.63 -9.74
C ASN A 21 25.47 -30.52 -11.13
N TYR A 22 24.28 -29.92 -11.27
CA TYR A 22 23.60 -29.76 -12.54
C TYR A 22 23.73 -28.35 -13.11
N ASP A 23 23.48 -28.23 -14.42
CA ASP A 23 23.29 -26.96 -15.07
C ASP A 23 22.09 -26.22 -14.40
N VAL A 24 22.40 -25.11 -13.76
CA VAL A 24 21.44 -24.34 -12.97
C VAL A 24 20.31 -23.81 -13.84
N THR A 25 20.62 -23.32 -15.03
CA THR A 25 19.65 -22.80 -15.99
C THR A 25 18.66 -23.87 -16.40
N TRP A 26 19.17 -25.05 -16.74
CA TRP A 26 18.33 -26.20 -17.07
C TRP A 26 17.45 -26.62 -15.89
N CYS A 27 17.98 -26.65 -14.66
CA CYS A 27 17.19 -26.97 -13.45
C CYS A 27 16.07 -25.98 -13.21
N ILE A 28 16.34 -24.70 -13.36
CA ILE A 28 15.32 -23.64 -13.20
C ILE A 28 14.20 -23.82 -14.24
N GLU A 29 14.55 -24.05 -15.50
CA GLU A 29 13.56 -24.23 -16.58
C GLU A 29 12.73 -25.51 -16.43
N GLU A 30 13.32 -26.60 -15.98
CA GLU A 30 12.59 -27.84 -15.70
C GLU A 30 11.69 -27.69 -14.46
N CYS A 31 12.18 -27.03 -13.41
CA CYS A 31 11.38 -26.72 -12.24
C CYS A 31 10.21 -25.79 -12.57
N ARG A 32 10.41 -24.85 -13.49
CA ARG A 32 9.35 -23.97 -14.01
C ARG A 32 8.25 -24.74 -14.75
N ARG A 33 8.60 -25.83 -15.43
CA ARG A 33 7.64 -26.65 -16.20
C ARG A 33 6.91 -27.67 -15.36
N TYR A 34 7.59 -28.29 -14.41
CA TYR A 34 7.13 -29.49 -13.70
C TYR A 34 7.04 -29.30 -12.17
N GLY A 35 7.64 -28.24 -11.63
CA GLY A 35 7.70 -27.98 -10.20
C GLY A 35 6.46 -27.31 -9.62
N THR A 36 6.59 -26.88 -8.39
CA THR A 36 5.65 -25.98 -7.71
C THR A 36 6.24 -24.57 -7.66
N LEU A 37 5.44 -23.60 -7.33
CA LEU A 37 5.92 -22.23 -7.08
C LEU A 37 6.99 -22.21 -5.97
N ASN A 38 6.81 -23.04 -4.93
CA ASN A 38 7.77 -23.14 -3.85
C ASN A 38 9.09 -23.76 -4.30
N SER A 39 9.06 -24.89 -5.03
CA SER A 39 10.29 -25.53 -5.54
C SER A 39 11.04 -24.60 -6.51
N TYR A 40 10.33 -23.85 -7.35
CA TYR A 40 10.91 -22.83 -8.22
C TYR A 40 11.66 -21.75 -7.42
N MET A 41 11.04 -21.21 -6.35
CA MET A 41 11.66 -20.21 -5.50
C MET A 41 12.88 -20.75 -4.73
N VAL A 42 12.83 -21.97 -4.26
CA VAL A 42 13.97 -22.66 -3.60
C VAL A 42 15.17 -22.75 -4.56
N PHE A 43 14.93 -23.16 -5.81
CA PHE A 43 15.99 -23.26 -6.82
C PHE A 43 16.58 -21.90 -7.20
N LEU A 44 15.72 -20.89 -7.41
CA LEU A 44 16.18 -19.52 -7.66
C LEU A 44 17.01 -18.98 -6.50
N TYR A 45 16.56 -19.20 -5.27
CA TYR A 45 17.29 -18.77 -4.09
C TYR A 45 18.66 -19.45 -3.98
N ALA A 46 18.73 -20.76 -4.15
CA ALA A 46 19.99 -21.51 -4.14
C ALA A 46 20.94 -21.03 -5.25
N ALA A 47 20.43 -20.89 -6.48
CA ALA A 47 21.19 -20.41 -7.62
C ALA A 47 21.77 -18.99 -7.40
N TYR A 48 20.96 -18.09 -6.86
CA TYR A 48 21.41 -16.73 -6.57
C TYR A 48 22.41 -16.68 -5.40
N HIS A 49 22.11 -17.38 -4.30
CA HIS A 49 22.99 -17.47 -3.14
C HIS A 49 24.38 -18.05 -3.48
N ASP A 50 24.41 -19.07 -4.32
CA ASP A 50 25.65 -19.73 -4.80
C ASP A 50 26.33 -18.93 -5.91
N LYS A 51 25.83 -17.74 -6.26
CA LYS A 51 26.36 -16.86 -7.31
C LYS A 51 26.41 -17.50 -8.69
N LYS A 52 25.51 -18.44 -8.96
CA LYS A 52 25.37 -19.13 -10.26
C LYS A 52 24.51 -18.32 -11.23
N ILE A 53 23.69 -17.41 -10.72
CA ILE A 53 22.94 -16.43 -11.51
C ILE A 53 23.20 -15.02 -10.95
N SER A 54 23.20 -14.04 -11.84
CA SER A 54 23.33 -12.62 -11.53
C SER A 54 22.00 -12.01 -11.05
N THR A 55 22.05 -10.78 -10.53
CA THR A 55 20.84 -10.02 -10.17
C THR A 55 19.96 -9.75 -11.39
N GLU A 56 20.54 -9.54 -12.58
CA GLU A 56 19.79 -9.35 -13.82
C GLU A 56 19.06 -10.62 -14.24
N GLU A 57 19.72 -11.77 -14.19
CA GLU A 57 19.07 -13.07 -14.49
C GLU A 57 17.99 -13.39 -13.47
N LEU A 58 18.23 -13.12 -12.18
CA LEU A 58 17.20 -13.25 -11.14
C LEU A 58 15.97 -12.38 -11.47
N TYR A 59 16.20 -11.13 -11.90
CA TYR A 59 15.11 -10.26 -12.33
C TYR A 59 14.32 -10.87 -13.49
N GLN A 60 14.99 -11.37 -14.51
CA GLN A 60 14.35 -12.01 -15.67
C GLN A 60 13.51 -13.23 -15.27
N TYR A 61 14.01 -14.07 -14.37
CA TYR A 61 13.25 -15.22 -13.86
C TYR A 61 12.03 -14.81 -13.02
N LEU A 62 12.12 -13.75 -12.22
CA LEU A 62 11.00 -13.28 -11.41
C LEU A 62 10.02 -12.39 -12.20
N ASP A 63 10.45 -11.77 -13.30
CA ASP A 63 9.58 -10.95 -14.15
C ASP A 63 8.40 -11.71 -14.73
N GLU A 64 8.52 -13.03 -14.86
CA GLU A 64 7.46 -13.89 -15.40
C GLU A 64 6.73 -14.72 -14.34
N ILE A 65 6.99 -14.50 -13.05
CA ILE A 65 6.49 -15.37 -11.97
C ILE A 65 4.95 -15.43 -11.93
N ASP A 66 4.28 -14.32 -12.19
CA ASP A 66 2.82 -14.20 -12.23
C ASP A 66 2.19 -14.93 -13.44
N LYS A 67 2.98 -15.21 -14.46
CA LYS A 67 2.55 -15.98 -15.65
C LYS A 67 2.69 -17.49 -15.46
N LEU A 68 3.41 -17.92 -14.41
CA LEU A 68 3.64 -19.32 -14.14
C LEU A 68 2.39 -19.94 -13.50
N LYS A 69 1.83 -20.96 -14.16
CA LYS A 69 0.72 -21.76 -13.63
C LYS A 69 1.23 -22.84 -12.67
N LEU A 70 2.11 -22.47 -11.75
CA LEU A 70 2.67 -23.39 -10.77
C LEU A 70 1.65 -23.55 -9.62
N CYS A 71 1.20 -24.78 -9.41
CA CYS A 71 0.24 -25.11 -8.36
C CYS A 71 0.91 -25.10 -6.98
N GLU A 72 0.20 -24.58 -5.99
CA GLU A 72 0.45 -24.66 -4.55
C GLU A 72 1.75 -24.03 -4.02
N SER A 73 1.60 -23.07 -3.12
CA SER A 73 2.68 -22.55 -2.27
C SER A 73 2.53 -23.11 -0.85
N ASN A 74 3.62 -23.57 -0.25
CA ASN A 74 3.67 -23.89 1.18
C ASN A 74 4.24 -22.68 1.98
N GLY A 75 4.30 -22.79 3.30
CA GLY A 75 4.76 -21.70 4.17
C GLY A 75 6.21 -21.23 3.96
N GLN A 76 7.04 -21.93 3.18
CA GLN A 76 8.41 -21.54 2.88
C GLN A 76 8.48 -20.54 1.72
N PHE A 77 7.48 -20.54 0.83
CA PHE A 77 7.41 -19.65 -0.33
C PHE A 77 7.60 -18.17 0.07
N GLN A 78 6.92 -17.73 1.12
CA GLN A 78 7.02 -16.36 1.63
C GLN A 78 8.46 -15.96 1.99
N TYR A 79 9.19 -16.87 2.65
CA TYR A 79 10.58 -16.62 3.02
C TYR A 79 11.47 -16.42 1.79
N TYR A 80 11.40 -17.34 0.82
CA TYR A 80 12.22 -17.25 -0.38
C TYR A 80 11.86 -16.07 -1.26
N LEU A 81 10.56 -15.77 -1.43
CA LEU A 81 10.12 -14.59 -2.16
C LEU A 81 10.71 -13.31 -1.58
N LYS A 82 10.65 -13.14 -0.26
CA LYS A 82 11.24 -12.00 0.45
C LYS A 82 12.75 -11.90 0.18
N MET A 83 13.47 -13.03 0.31
CA MET A 83 14.93 -13.08 0.13
C MET A 83 15.36 -12.78 -1.31
N LEU A 84 14.54 -13.12 -2.29
CA LEU A 84 14.80 -12.86 -3.71
C LEU A 84 14.38 -11.47 -4.15
N LEU A 85 13.32 -10.90 -3.57
CA LEU A 85 12.90 -9.53 -3.89
C LEU A 85 13.88 -8.48 -3.34
N GLN A 86 14.47 -8.71 -2.17
CA GLN A 86 15.36 -7.73 -1.53
C GLN A 86 16.53 -7.28 -2.42
N PRO A 87 17.35 -8.15 -3.02
CA PRO A 87 18.42 -7.74 -3.92
C PRO A 87 17.93 -7.02 -5.17
N LEU A 88 16.75 -7.38 -5.70
CA LEU A 88 16.16 -6.70 -6.84
C LEU A 88 15.69 -5.28 -6.47
N GLN A 89 15.06 -5.12 -5.31
CA GLN A 89 14.67 -3.82 -4.79
C GLN A 89 15.91 -2.92 -4.62
N ASP A 90 16.97 -3.43 -3.99
CA ASP A 90 18.19 -2.65 -3.74
C ASP A 90 18.91 -2.27 -5.05
N ALA A 91 18.88 -3.13 -6.07
CA ALA A 91 19.50 -2.86 -7.37
C ALA A 91 18.68 -1.92 -8.26
N TYR A 92 17.34 -2.04 -8.24
CA TYR A 92 16.49 -1.44 -9.27
C TYR A 92 15.48 -0.41 -8.76
N ILE A 93 15.54 -0.02 -7.49
CA ILE A 93 14.63 0.95 -6.89
C ILE A 93 14.64 2.32 -7.62
N ASN A 94 15.76 2.67 -8.23
CA ASN A 94 15.94 3.91 -9.00
C ASN A 94 15.72 3.74 -10.51
N ASP A 95 15.48 2.52 -11.00
CA ASP A 95 15.10 2.24 -12.38
C ASP A 95 13.58 2.20 -12.49
N PRO A 96 12.92 3.21 -13.12
CA PRO A 96 11.46 3.29 -13.14
C PRO A 96 10.78 2.08 -13.78
N SER A 97 11.37 1.50 -14.82
CA SER A 97 10.78 0.37 -15.55
C SER A 97 10.84 -0.93 -14.76
N LYS A 98 11.96 -1.20 -14.11
CA LYS A 98 12.14 -2.38 -13.28
C LYS A 98 11.46 -2.23 -11.93
N CYS A 99 11.50 -1.04 -11.32
CA CYS A 99 10.84 -0.76 -10.05
C CYS A 99 9.31 -0.99 -10.14
N ILE A 100 8.65 -0.47 -11.18
CA ILE A 100 7.20 -0.68 -11.35
C ILE A 100 6.86 -2.16 -11.55
N ARG A 101 7.71 -2.91 -12.24
CA ARG A 101 7.50 -4.35 -12.42
C ARG A 101 7.68 -5.12 -11.12
N ILE A 102 8.71 -4.81 -10.32
CA ILE A 102 8.89 -5.38 -8.98
C ILE A 102 7.70 -5.01 -8.09
N ALA A 103 7.22 -3.76 -8.12
CA ALA A 103 6.03 -3.34 -7.39
C ALA A 103 4.77 -4.14 -7.77
N THR A 104 4.64 -4.52 -9.05
CA THR A 104 3.54 -5.39 -9.51
C THR A 104 3.65 -6.80 -8.91
N ILE A 105 4.85 -7.37 -8.83
CA ILE A 105 5.10 -8.66 -8.16
C ILE A 105 4.77 -8.53 -6.66
N GLU A 106 5.19 -7.45 -6.01
CA GLU A 106 4.85 -7.19 -4.60
C GLU A 106 3.33 -7.13 -4.37
N ILE A 107 2.55 -6.57 -5.32
CA ILE A 107 1.08 -6.56 -5.27
C ILE A 107 0.51 -7.97 -5.41
N GLU A 108 0.93 -8.74 -6.40
CA GLU A 108 0.41 -10.10 -6.63
C GLU A 108 0.61 -11.00 -5.41
N PHE A 109 1.70 -10.81 -4.68
CA PHE A 109 2.03 -11.59 -3.50
C PHE A 109 1.83 -10.83 -2.17
N CYS A 110 1.03 -9.76 -2.16
CA CYS A 110 0.80 -8.93 -0.96
C CYS A 110 0.13 -9.69 0.19
N PHE A 111 -0.52 -10.82 -0.08
CA PHE A 111 -1.12 -11.69 0.92
C PHE A 111 -0.09 -12.38 1.84
N CYS A 112 1.16 -12.54 1.36
CA CYS A 112 2.24 -13.18 2.08
C CYS A 112 3.44 -12.26 2.35
N LEU A 113 3.44 -11.01 1.85
CA LEU A 113 4.50 -10.04 2.10
C LEU A 113 4.14 -9.08 3.22
N GLU A 114 5.12 -8.82 4.10
CA GLU A 114 4.98 -7.77 5.09
C GLU A 114 5.11 -6.39 4.44
N TRP A 115 4.41 -5.40 5.00
CA TRP A 115 4.46 -4.00 4.53
C TRP A 115 5.89 -3.46 4.36
N ASN A 116 6.78 -3.81 5.29
CA ASN A 116 8.17 -3.32 5.27
C ASN A 116 8.98 -3.86 4.10
N ASN A 117 8.58 -5.01 3.55
CA ASN A 117 9.25 -5.67 2.43
C ASN A 117 8.76 -5.20 1.05
N MET A 118 7.75 -4.34 1.00
CA MET A 118 7.15 -3.81 -0.24
C MET A 118 7.75 -2.44 -0.59
N LYS A 119 9.06 -2.40 -0.89
CA LYS A 119 9.79 -1.14 -1.11
C LYS A 119 9.41 -0.47 -2.42
N CYS A 120 9.37 -1.24 -3.51
CA CYS A 120 9.03 -0.70 -4.84
C CYS A 120 7.57 -0.26 -4.91
N PHE A 121 6.65 -1.02 -4.31
CA PHE A 121 5.25 -0.62 -4.19
C PHE A 121 5.10 0.75 -3.52
N LYS A 122 5.76 0.98 -2.39
CA LYS A 122 5.69 2.27 -1.68
C LYS A 122 6.22 3.43 -2.53
N ILE A 123 7.28 3.21 -3.27
CA ILE A 123 7.84 4.21 -4.18
C ILE A 123 6.89 4.49 -5.35
N GLU A 124 6.32 3.45 -5.95
CA GLU A 124 5.38 3.65 -7.07
C GLU A 124 4.11 4.37 -6.62
N ILE A 125 3.52 4.01 -5.48
CA ILE A 125 2.37 4.75 -4.92
C ILE A 125 2.71 6.22 -4.69
N ASN A 126 3.92 6.51 -4.18
CA ASN A 126 4.34 7.87 -3.88
C ASN A 126 4.50 8.73 -5.14
N ARG A 127 5.14 8.19 -6.19
CA ARG A 127 5.54 8.98 -7.37
C ARG A 127 4.63 8.83 -8.58
N ASN A 128 3.86 7.75 -8.68
CA ASN A 128 3.15 7.35 -9.89
C ASN A 128 1.63 7.31 -9.66
N PRO A 129 0.91 8.39 -9.99
CA PRO A 129 -0.54 8.46 -9.78
C PRO A 129 -1.32 7.41 -10.59
N LYS A 130 -0.79 6.97 -11.74
CA LYS A 130 -1.41 5.89 -12.52
C LYS A 130 -1.39 4.57 -11.76
N PHE A 131 -0.26 4.24 -11.12
CA PHE A 131 -0.12 2.99 -10.37
C PHE A 131 -1.12 2.90 -9.20
N LEU A 132 -1.33 4.03 -8.49
CA LEU A 132 -2.39 4.10 -7.47
C LEU A 132 -3.78 3.97 -8.10
N SER A 133 -4.03 4.65 -9.22
CA SER A 133 -5.34 4.58 -9.90
C SER A 133 -5.65 3.15 -10.38
N ASP A 134 -4.65 2.41 -10.87
CA ASP A 134 -4.82 1.01 -11.27
C ASP A 134 -5.15 0.11 -10.05
N LEU A 135 -4.51 0.34 -8.89
CA LEU A 135 -4.86 -0.34 -7.64
C LEU A 135 -6.31 -0.02 -7.22
N ILE A 136 -6.71 1.26 -7.25
CA ILE A 136 -8.07 1.70 -6.94
C ILE A 136 -9.09 1.06 -7.88
N ALA A 137 -8.76 0.91 -9.17
CA ALA A 137 -9.64 0.30 -10.16
C ALA A 137 -9.96 -1.19 -9.87
N ILE A 138 -9.04 -1.88 -9.18
CA ILE A 138 -9.26 -3.27 -8.76
C ILE A 138 -10.05 -3.32 -7.44
N VAL A 139 -9.72 -2.43 -6.50
CA VAL A 139 -10.25 -2.48 -5.12
C VAL A 139 -11.66 -1.95 -5.01
N PHE A 140 -12.00 -0.92 -5.79
CA PHE A 140 -13.27 -0.21 -5.71
C PHE A 140 -14.07 -0.37 -7.00
N ARG A 141 -15.40 -0.35 -6.85
CA ARG A 141 -16.31 -0.41 -8.00
C ARG A 141 -16.23 0.86 -8.86
N LYS A 142 -16.56 0.71 -10.12
CA LYS A 142 -16.76 1.85 -11.03
C LYS A 142 -18.06 2.57 -10.70
N ASP A 143 -18.13 3.85 -11.02
CA ASP A 143 -19.28 4.72 -10.71
C ASP A 143 -20.59 4.24 -11.38
N HIS A 144 -20.49 3.63 -12.56
CA HIS A 144 -21.66 3.25 -13.40
C HIS A 144 -21.82 1.73 -13.59
N MET A 145 -21.17 0.89 -12.77
CA MET A 145 -21.29 -0.57 -12.88
C MET A 145 -22.23 -1.18 -11.85
N GLU A 146 -23.10 -2.09 -12.31
CA GLU A 146 -23.85 -3.01 -11.45
C GLU A 146 -22.92 -4.04 -10.78
N SER A 147 -23.38 -4.65 -9.69
CA SER A 147 -22.61 -5.68 -8.98
C SER A 147 -22.52 -6.95 -9.82
N VAL A 148 -21.30 -7.35 -10.19
CA VAL A 148 -21.01 -8.64 -10.81
C VAL A 148 -20.69 -9.66 -9.74
N GLU A 149 -21.24 -10.87 -9.82
CA GLU A 149 -20.80 -11.99 -8.98
C GLU A 149 -19.35 -12.33 -9.28
N GLN A 150 -18.53 -12.34 -8.24
CA GLN A 150 -17.12 -12.69 -8.30
C GLN A 150 -16.94 -14.08 -7.67
N ASP A 151 -16.00 -14.86 -8.19
CA ASP A 151 -15.60 -16.10 -7.54
C ASP A 151 -14.83 -15.83 -6.23
N ASP A 152 -14.63 -16.86 -5.42
CA ASP A 152 -14.02 -16.72 -4.10
C ASP A 152 -12.52 -16.34 -4.19
N SER A 153 -11.82 -16.71 -5.27
CA SER A 153 -10.43 -16.35 -5.50
C SER A 153 -10.30 -14.84 -5.75
N GLU A 154 -11.16 -14.28 -6.60
CA GLU A 154 -11.18 -12.85 -6.90
C GLU A 154 -11.63 -12.03 -5.67
N LYS A 155 -12.60 -12.49 -4.89
CA LYS A 155 -12.98 -11.86 -3.61
C LYS A 155 -11.82 -11.80 -2.63
N ASN A 156 -11.06 -12.90 -2.50
CA ASN A 156 -9.87 -12.96 -1.63
C ASN A 156 -8.77 -12.00 -2.13
N ARG A 157 -8.53 -11.96 -3.43
CA ARG A 157 -7.58 -11.04 -4.05
C ARG A 157 -7.94 -9.59 -3.77
N ILE A 158 -9.17 -9.19 -4.03
CA ILE A 158 -9.68 -7.83 -3.76
C ILE A 158 -9.57 -7.50 -2.26
N SER A 159 -9.92 -8.42 -1.37
CA SER A 159 -9.80 -8.23 0.07
C SER A 159 -8.35 -7.97 0.51
N ASN A 160 -7.39 -8.69 -0.05
CA ASN A 160 -5.96 -8.49 0.24
C ASN A 160 -5.49 -7.12 -0.28
N LEU A 161 -5.89 -6.72 -1.49
CA LEU A 161 -5.57 -5.42 -2.07
C LEU A 161 -6.23 -4.26 -1.31
N TYR A 162 -7.46 -4.45 -0.83
CA TYR A 162 -8.14 -3.49 0.06
C TYR A 162 -7.35 -3.28 1.37
N ARG A 163 -6.90 -4.39 1.99
CA ARG A 163 -6.05 -4.30 3.19
C ARG A 163 -4.72 -3.62 2.89
N LEU A 164 -4.11 -3.88 1.72
CA LEU A 164 -2.89 -3.22 1.27
C LEU A 164 -3.10 -1.71 1.09
N TYR A 165 -4.19 -1.31 0.43
CA TYR A 165 -4.57 0.10 0.29
C TYR A 165 -4.67 0.80 1.66
N HIS A 166 -5.27 0.15 2.65
CA HIS A 166 -5.38 0.69 4.00
C HIS A 166 -4.06 0.77 4.78
N LYS A 167 -3.00 0.08 4.34
CA LYS A 167 -1.64 0.22 4.89
C LYS A 167 -0.88 1.43 4.33
N ILE A 168 -1.34 2.06 3.25
CA ILE A 168 -0.71 3.27 2.73
C ILE A 168 -0.81 4.37 3.78
N GLY A 169 0.32 4.78 4.33
CA GLY A 169 0.43 5.69 5.47
C GLY A 169 1.40 6.85 5.23
N PHE A 170 1.41 7.40 4.00
CA PHE A 170 2.23 8.55 3.60
C PHE A 170 1.48 9.42 2.58
N CYS A 171 1.89 10.67 2.48
CA CYS A 171 1.36 11.60 1.48
C CYS A 171 2.13 11.44 0.16
N PRO A 172 1.47 11.52 -1.02
CA PRO A 172 2.16 11.46 -2.30
C PRO A 172 3.23 12.54 -2.46
N THR A 173 4.24 12.24 -3.24
CA THR A 173 5.39 13.12 -3.56
C THR A 173 6.28 13.48 -2.38
N GLU A 174 6.00 12.98 -1.18
CA GLU A 174 6.84 13.21 0.00
C GLU A 174 8.23 12.60 -0.17
N LYS A 175 9.24 13.42 0.08
CA LYS A 175 10.66 13.03 0.06
C LYS A 175 11.36 13.58 1.30
N GLY A 176 11.72 12.69 2.22
CA GLY A 176 12.42 13.08 3.44
C GLY A 176 11.66 14.07 4.33
N GLY A 177 10.34 13.95 4.41
CA GLY A 177 9.47 14.83 5.20
C GLY A 177 9.08 16.13 4.49
N VAL A 178 9.48 16.33 3.24
CA VAL A 178 9.18 17.54 2.45
C VAL A 178 8.29 17.19 1.26
N ILE A 179 7.30 18.03 1.01
CA ILE A 179 6.41 17.99 -0.16
C ILE A 179 6.53 19.31 -0.92
N LYS A 180 6.86 19.24 -2.21
CA LYS A 180 6.84 20.40 -3.09
C LYS A 180 5.44 20.57 -3.68
N GLU A 181 4.93 21.78 -3.64
CA GLU A 181 3.56 22.09 -4.08
C GLU A 181 3.33 21.73 -5.54
N ASP A 182 4.23 22.12 -6.43
CA ASP A 182 4.12 21.87 -7.88
C ASP A 182 4.12 20.35 -8.19
N ASP A 183 4.96 19.57 -7.49
CA ASP A 183 5.03 18.12 -7.66
C ASP A 183 3.71 17.46 -7.19
N LEU A 184 3.18 17.92 -6.05
CA LEU A 184 1.92 17.42 -5.49
C LEU A 184 0.74 17.79 -6.38
N GLU A 185 0.68 19.02 -6.87
CA GLU A 185 -0.39 19.46 -7.77
C GLU A 185 -0.38 18.69 -9.09
N ALA A 186 0.79 18.51 -9.70
CA ALA A 186 0.93 17.70 -10.91
C ALA A 186 0.48 16.25 -10.69
N TRP A 187 0.83 15.66 -9.55
CA TRP A 187 0.41 14.32 -9.17
C TRP A 187 -1.13 14.23 -9.02
N ILE A 188 -1.76 15.18 -8.33
CA ILE A 188 -3.22 15.24 -8.12
C ILE A 188 -3.96 15.36 -9.45
N GLN A 189 -3.51 16.25 -10.33
CA GLN A 189 -4.15 16.45 -11.64
C GLN A 189 -4.10 15.18 -12.49
N GLN A 190 -2.96 14.49 -12.51
CA GLN A 190 -2.82 13.22 -13.21
C GLN A 190 -3.68 12.12 -12.58
N PHE A 191 -3.68 12.00 -11.24
CA PHE A 191 -4.51 11.03 -10.53
C PHE A 191 -6.00 11.23 -10.83
N ARG A 192 -6.48 12.48 -10.81
CA ARG A 192 -7.86 12.82 -11.16
C ARG A 192 -8.21 12.44 -12.59
N LYS A 193 -7.26 12.64 -13.53
CA LYS A 193 -7.44 12.22 -14.93
C LYS A 193 -7.59 10.70 -15.04
N PHE A 194 -6.71 9.92 -14.38
CA PHE A 194 -6.76 8.46 -14.43
C PHE A 194 -8.01 7.89 -13.76
N LEU A 195 -8.47 8.45 -12.64
CA LEU A 195 -9.75 8.06 -12.05
C LEU A 195 -10.93 8.30 -13.00
N LYS A 196 -10.89 9.39 -13.75
CA LYS A 196 -11.93 9.67 -14.78
C LYS A 196 -11.88 8.65 -15.91
N GLU A 197 -10.69 8.29 -16.39
CA GLU A 197 -10.50 7.25 -17.41
C GLU A 197 -10.98 5.87 -16.95
N ASN A 198 -10.89 5.59 -15.64
CA ASN A 198 -11.34 4.34 -15.02
C ASN A 198 -12.83 4.34 -14.61
N ASP A 199 -13.59 5.43 -14.88
CA ASP A 199 -14.97 5.60 -14.43
C ASP A 199 -15.10 5.50 -12.88
N GLN A 200 -14.25 6.24 -12.17
CA GLN A 200 -14.16 6.25 -10.70
C GLN A 200 -13.94 7.67 -10.15
N SER A 201 -14.46 8.68 -10.85
CA SER A 201 -14.29 10.10 -10.47
C SER A 201 -14.81 10.41 -9.07
N SER A 202 -15.85 9.71 -8.61
CA SER A 202 -16.46 9.89 -7.28
C SER A 202 -15.49 9.55 -6.13
N LEU A 203 -14.47 8.70 -6.37
CA LEU A 203 -13.52 8.26 -5.37
C LEU A 203 -12.40 9.29 -5.09
N PHE A 204 -12.27 10.33 -5.92
CA PHE A 204 -11.18 11.29 -5.82
C PHE A 204 -11.06 11.88 -4.41
N GLY A 205 -12.14 12.45 -3.88
CA GLY A 205 -12.14 13.07 -2.56
C GLY A 205 -11.77 12.09 -1.45
N MET A 206 -12.36 10.90 -1.47
CA MET A 206 -12.08 9.85 -0.49
C MET A 206 -10.60 9.44 -0.49
N VAL A 207 -10.05 9.11 -1.67
CA VAL A 207 -8.65 8.63 -1.75
C VAL A 207 -7.66 9.73 -1.36
N VAL A 208 -7.83 10.94 -1.91
CA VAL A 208 -6.89 12.05 -1.64
C VAL A 208 -7.01 12.52 -0.19
N GLY A 209 -8.22 12.60 0.37
CA GLY A 209 -8.44 12.95 1.78
C GLY A 209 -7.71 12.01 2.73
N ARG A 210 -7.79 10.70 2.45
CA ARG A 210 -7.03 9.69 3.20
C ARG A 210 -5.53 9.92 3.13
N LEU A 211 -4.97 10.12 1.94
CA LEU A 211 -3.52 10.29 1.75
C LEU A 211 -3.01 11.59 2.39
N PHE A 212 -3.77 12.67 2.30
CA PHE A 212 -3.43 13.96 2.90
C PHE A 212 -3.40 13.95 4.43
N ALA A 213 -4.16 13.06 5.06
CA ALA A 213 -4.12 12.86 6.51
C ALA A 213 -2.74 12.37 7.02
N PHE A 214 -1.87 11.90 6.12
CA PHE A 214 -0.49 11.53 6.43
C PHE A 214 0.54 12.62 6.11
N SER A 215 0.09 13.81 5.74
CA SER A 215 0.97 14.97 5.50
C SER A 215 1.98 15.17 6.64
N PRO A 216 3.22 15.55 6.34
CA PRO A 216 4.16 16.03 7.35
C PRO A 216 3.65 17.31 8.02
N VAL A 217 4.34 17.72 9.08
CA VAL A 217 4.17 19.05 9.69
C VAL A 217 4.76 20.10 8.76
N GLY A 218 4.13 21.26 8.63
CA GLY A 218 4.67 22.41 7.90
C GLY A 218 5.85 23.06 8.62
N ASP A 219 6.56 23.95 7.94
CA ASP A 219 7.67 24.71 8.51
C ASP A 219 7.21 25.63 9.64
N ASP A 220 5.94 26.00 9.66
CA ASP A 220 5.28 26.76 10.72
C ASP A 220 4.89 25.94 11.95
N GLY A 221 5.19 24.66 11.98
CA GLY A 221 4.87 23.74 13.08
C GLY A 221 3.43 23.21 13.08
N HIS A 222 2.60 23.56 12.11
CA HIS A 222 1.20 23.16 12.01
C HIS A 222 0.99 22.05 10.94
N ARG A 223 -0.05 21.23 11.13
CA ARG A 223 -0.48 20.20 10.16
C ARG A 223 -1.75 20.63 9.44
N PRO A 224 -1.87 20.17 8.18
CA PRO A 224 -0.88 19.58 7.29
C PRO A 224 0.17 20.62 6.85
N CYS A 225 1.23 20.19 6.13
CA CYS A 225 2.19 21.14 5.56
C CYS A 225 1.52 22.06 4.52
N GLU A 226 2.15 23.19 4.21
CA GLU A 226 1.61 24.27 3.37
C GLU A 226 1.16 23.78 2.00
N ALA A 227 1.96 22.93 1.33
CA ALA A 227 1.62 22.36 0.03
C ALA A 227 0.28 21.58 0.08
N VAL A 228 0.06 20.79 1.13
CA VAL A 228 -1.19 20.04 1.31
C VAL A 228 -2.35 20.96 1.66
N ARG A 229 -2.15 22.02 2.47
CA ARG A 229 -3.18 23.03 2.73
C ARG A 229 -3.67 23.68 1.44
N ASN A 230 -2.74 24.13 0.60
CA ASN A 230 -3.06 24.74 -0.69
C ASN A 230 -3.88 23.81 -1.57
N MET A 231 -3.56 22.51 -1.59
CA MET A 231 -4.33 21.52 -2.33
C MET A 231 -5.72 21.27 -1.74
N ILE A 232 -5.86 21.26 -0.41
CA ILE A 232 -7.17 21.18 0.26
C ILE A 232 -8.02 22.40 -0.09
N GLU A 233 -7.48 23.63 0.03
CA GLU A 233 -8.22 24.84 -0.34
C GLU A 233 -8.70 24.83 -1.79
N LYS A 234 -7.88 24.27 -2.69
CA LYS A 234 -8.17 24.23 -4.12
C LYS A 234 -9.16 23.13 -4.50
N TYR A 235 -9.03 21.93 -3.94
CA TYR A 235 -9.69 20.73 -4.46
C TYR A 235 -10.69 20.09 -3.49
N ALA A 236 -10.71 20.48 -2.20
CA ALA A 236 -11.54 19.77 -1.23
C ALA A 236 -13.03 19.96 -1.46
N ASP A 237 -13.71 18.82 -1.44
CA ASP A 237 -15.13 18.63 -1.28
C ASP A 237 -15.43 17.98 0.10
N LYS A 238 -16.71 17.74 0.38
CA LYS A 238 -17.14 17.09 1.62
C LYS A 238 -16.56 15.69 1.81
N SER A 239 -16.37 14.93 0.73
CA SER A 239 -15.79 13.57 0.78
C SER A 239 -14.34 13.62 1.24
N MET A 240 -13.53 14.51 0.66
CA MET A 240 -12.13 14.70 1.05
C MET A 240 -12.00 15.13 2.50
N GLN A 241 -12.78 16.13 2.93
CA GLN A 241 -12.74 16.63 4.32
C GLN A 241 -13.14 15.54 5.32
N SER A 242 -14.20 14.78 5.03
CA SER A 242 -14.68 13.69 5.87
C SER A 242 -13.64 12.58 5.99
N GLU A 243 -13.08 12.11 4.87
CA GLU A 243 -12.11 11.00 4.88
C GLU A 243 -10.79 11.40 5.54
N TYR A 244 -10.34 12.66 5.36
CA TYR A 244 -9.20 13.20 6.09
C TYR A 244 -9.44 13.12 7.61
N ALA A 245 -10.59 13.62 8.08
CA ALA A 245 -10.93 13.63 9.50
C ALA A 245 -11.05 12.20 10.07
N VAL A 246 -11.74 11.30 9.36
CA VAL A 246 -11.87 9.88 9.74
C VAL A 246 -10.50 9.20 9.82
N THR A 247 -9.63 9.46 8.86
CA THR A 247 -8.27 8.88 8.86
C THR A 247 -7.45 9.37 10.06
N ILE A 248 -7.48 10.66 10.39
CA ILE A 248 -6.80 11.19 11.58
C ILE A 248 -7.37 10.58 12.85
N PHE A 249 -8.69 10.47 12.95
CA PHE A 249 -9.36 9.88 14.12
C PHE A 249 -8.94 8.41 14.33
N ASN A 250 -8.96 7.61 13.28
CA ASN A 250 -8.61 6.19 13.32
C ASN A 250 -7.13 5.93 13.63
N ARG A 251 -6.23 6.87 13.33
CA ARG A 251 -4.78 6.75 13.63
C ARG A 251 -4.46 6.77 15.12
N ARG A 252 -5.36 7.25 15.97
CA ARG A 252 -5.16 7.19 17.42
C ARG A 252 -5.09 5.75 17.93
N GLY A 253 -5.82 4.83 17.28
CA GLY A 253 -5.90 3.43 17.71
C GLY A 253 -6.70 3.24 19.00
N VAL A 254 -6.54 2.05 19.61
CA VAL A 254 -7.21 1.71 20.88
C VAL A 254 -6.45 2.35 22.05
N HIS A 255 -7.17 2.93 22.99
CA HIS A 255 -6.61 3.57 24.18
C HIS A 255 -7.47 3.23 25.41
N SER A 256 -6.87 3.33 26.59
CA SER A 256 -7.60 3.16 27.85
C SER A 256 -8.41 4.41 28.15
N PRO A 257 -9.65 4.26 28.66
CA PRO A 257 -10.47 5.40 29.09
C PRO A 257 -9.77 6.24 30.15
N THR A 258 -9.97 7.57 30.08
CA THR A 258 -9.36 8.55 30.98
C THR A 258 -10.40 9.46 31.66
N ALA A 259 -11.64 9.02 31.69
CA ALA A 259 -12.79 9.86 32.08
C ALA A 259 -12.87 11.16 31.24
N GLY A 260 -12.49 11.07 29.96
CA GLY A 260 -12.58 12.14 28.98
C GLY A 260 -11.48 13.20 29.04
N SER A 261 -10.50 13.07 29.95
CA SER A 261 -9.46 14.10 30.11
C SER A 261 -8.46 14.12 28.95
N ALA A 262 -8.09 12.95 28.42
CA ALA A 262 -7.20 12.85 27.26
C ALA A 262 -7.88 13.35 25.99
N GLU A 263 -9.15 12.97 25.76
CA GLU A 263 -9.98 13.43 24.64
C GLU A 263 -10.14 14.94 24.63
N LYS A 264 -10.37 15.55 25.80
CA LYS A 264 -10.47 17.01 25.94
C LYS A 264 -9.17 17.72 25.54
N LYS A 265 -8.03 17.17 25.95
CA LYS A 265 -6.72 17.74 25.59
C LYS A 265 -6.45 17.62 24.07
N ILE A 266 -6.83 16.49 23.45
CA ILE A 266 -6.71 16.29 22.00
C ILE A 266 -7.63 17.26 21.26
N ALA A 267 -8.89 17.41 21.71
CA ALA A 267 -9.85 18.36 21.15
C ALA A 267 -9.31 19.79 21.17
N GLN A 268 -8.70 20.22 22.28
CA GLN A 268 -8.09 21.54 22.37
C GLN A 268 -6.95 21.72 21.36
N GLY A 269 -6.06 20.72 21.20
CA GLY A 269 -4.98 20.80 20.21
C GLY A 269 -5.50 20.90 18.77
N PHE A 270 -6.61 20.22 18.43
CA PHE A 270 -7.25 20.37 17.13
C PHE A 270 -7.93 21.74 16.98
N GLN A 271 -8.56 22.26 18.05
CA GLN A 271 -9.14 23.59 18.04
C GLN A 271 -8.08 24.67 17.79
N ASP A 272 -6.95 24.62 18.52
CA ASP A 272 -5.85 25.58 18.39
C ASP A 272 -5.26 25.56 16.96
N ASN A 273 -5.09 24.35 16.37
CA ASN A 273 -4.62 24.20 15.01
C ASN A 273 -5.64 24.75 13.98
N ALA A 274 -6.94 24.52 14.22
CA ALA A 274 -8.00 25.04 13.36
C ALA A 274 -8.04 26.58 13.38
N ASP A 275 -7.94 27.18 14.58
CA ASP A 275 -7.93 28.65 14.75
C ASP A 275 -6.72 29.26 14.02
N TYR A 276 -5.53 28.65 14.15
CA TYR A 276 -4.35 29.07 13.41
C TYR A 276 -4.57 29.01 11.90
N LEU A 277 -5.09 27.90 11.37
CA LEU A 277 -5.33 27.70 9.95
C LEU A 277 -6.36 28.69 9.40
N ALA A 278 -7.44 28.94 10.14
CA ALA A 278 -8.46 29.91 9.74
C ALA A 278 -7.90 31.34 9.64
N LEU A 279 -7.07 31.73 10.61
CA LEU A 279 -6.42 33.05 10.62
C LEU A 279 -5.39 33.22 9.51
N ASN A 280 -4.79 32.13 9.04
CA ASN A 280 -3.77 32.13 8.01
C ASN A 280 -4.30 31.83 6.59
N GLY A 281 -5.61 31.89 6.37
CA GLY A 281 -6.21 31.81 5.04
C GLY A 281 -6.52 30.39 4.55
N TYR A 282 -6.61 29.40 5.45
CA TYR A 282 -6.93 28.00 5.14
C TYR A 282 -8.29 27.56 5.72
N PRO A 283 -9.42 28.19 5.32
CA PRO A 283 -10.73 27.92 5.94
C PRO A 283 -11.25 26.50 5.73
N LYS A 284 -11.02 25.87 4.56
CA LYS A 284 -11.48 24.49 4.34
C LYS A 284 -10.66 23.49 5.16
N THR A 285 -9.36 23.74 5.29
CA THR A 285 -8.48 22.92 6.13
C THR A 285 -8.85 23.10 7.61
N ALA A 286 -9.10 24.33 8.05
CA ALA A 286 -9.55 24.63 9.40
C ALA A 286 -10.85 23.89 9.76
N GLU A 287 -11.83 23.82 8.85
CA GLU A 287 -13.09 23.11 9.08
C GLU A 287 -12.89 21.61 9.37
N ILE A 288 -11.91 20.96 8.75
CA ILE A 288 -11.54 19.57 9.06
C ILE A 288 -11.12 19.46 10.53
N TYR A 289 -10.27 20.36 11.00
CA TYR A 289 -9.76 20.35 12.38
C TYR A 289 -10.82 20.77 13.39
N TYR A 290 -11.70 21.71 13.06
CA TYR A 290 -12.89 22.00 13.88
C TYR A 290 -13.81 20.78 14.01
N SER A 291 -14.00 20.02 12.93
CA SER A 291 -14.77 18.77 12.97
C SER A 291 -14.14 17.74 13.91
N LEU A 292 -12.83 17.57 13.85
CA LEU A 292 -12.08 16.70 14.76
C LEU A 292 -12.21 17.17 16.21
N ALA A 293 -12.05 18.47 16.48
CA ALA A 293 -12.21 19.03 17.82
C ALA A 293 -13.62 18.76 18.40
N ARG A 294 -14.67 18.93 17.59
CA ARG A 294 -16.05 18.59 17.97
C ARG A 294 -16.21 17.11 18.30
N THR A 295 -15.67 16.23 17.47
CA THR A 295 -15.72 14.77 17.67
C THR A 295 -15.06 14.38 19.00
N TYR A 296 -13.84 14.84 19.25
CA TYR A 296 -13.13 14.52 20.49
C TYR A 296 -13.76 15.16 21.73
N ASN A 297 -14.39 16.33 21.63
CA ASN A 297 -15.19 16.90 22.72
C ASN A 297 -16.41 16.03 23.04
N SER A 298 -17.08 15.47 22.04
CA SER A 298 -18.19 14.56 22.23
C SER A 298 -17.75 13.25 22.90
N GLU A 299 -16.61 12.68 22.47
CA GLU A 299 -16.01 11.50 23.10
C GLU A 299 -15.62 11.79 24.57
N SER A 300 -15.01 12.95 24.85
CA SER A 300 -14.67 13.38 26.21
C SER A 300 -15.90 13.44 27.12
N THR A 301 -17.01 13.98 26.62
CA THR A 301 -18.26 14.05 27.38
C THR A 301 -18.83 12.67 27.66
N ARG A 302 -18.86 11.79 26.63
CA ARG A 302 -19.32 10.41 26.76
C ARG A 302 -18.51 9.62 27.79
N GLU A 303 -17.17 9.65 27.70
CA GLU A 303 -16.31 8.93 28.66
C GLU A 303 -16.51 9.43 30.10
N ARG A 304 -16.71 10.73 30.30
CA ARG A 304 -16.98 11.28 31.64
C ARG A 304 -18.31 10.77 32.20
N GLU A 305 -19.37 10.79 31.40
CA GLU A 305 -20.68 10.26 31.80
C GLU A 305 -20.63 8.75 32.10
N GLU A 306 -19.88 7.97 31.33
CA GLU A 306 -19.68 6.55 31.58
C GLU A 306 -18.90 6.31 32.87
N ALA A 307 -17.89 7.14 33.20
CA ALA A 307 -17.14 7.05 34.43
C ALA A 307 -18.02 7.38 35.65
N GLU A 308 -18.83 8.47 35.58
CA GLU A 308 -19.77 8.85 36.61
C GLU A 308 -20.83 7.79 36.88
N ASN A 309 -21.21 7.01 35.86
CA ASN A 309 -22.17 5.90 35.96
C ASN A 309 -21.54 4.55 36.36
N GLY A 310 -20.25 4.51 36.70
CA GLY A 310 -19.55 3.31 37.15
C GLY A 310 -19.41 2.21 36.05
N ARG A 311 -19.31 2.61 34.79
CA ARG A 311 -19.21 1.69 33.64
C ARG A 311 -17.77 1.43 33.15
N PHE A 312 -16.77 1.77 33.96
CA PHE A 312 -15.36 1.43 33.73
C PHE A 312 -14.87 0.40 34.74
#